data_f0ae6bfae5a294dc05ef095accae175d
#
_entry.id   f0ae6bfae5a294dc05ef095accae175d
#
_cell.length_a   1.000
_cell.length_b   1.000
_cell.length_c   1.000
_cell.angle_alpha   90.00
_cell.angle_beta   90.00
_cell.angle_gamma   90.00
#
_symmetry.space_group_name_H-M   'P 1'
#
loop_
_entity.id
_entity.type
_entity.pdbx_description
1 polymer ?
#
loop_
_entity_poly.entity_id
_entity_poly.type
_entity_poly.pdbx_seq_one_letter_code
_entity_poly.pdbx_strand_id
1 'polypeptide(L)'
;MEIKRLKKENYDELISLLNLVFSKKNKCIMDFERELPNMCLRDDAHMRKHIGLFINDKLVSVVGVYPLPTKVLDKEINFCTVGNVATHPDYEGRGYMNILLNRAMEIVKEEKYDICRLGGDRARYLRFGFELCGGNYSYYITPKNTKKSLLGDYGQNTSVTEILPNDENSLAFAREVYHQNKVSVLRNDNDVMYRVMTAWKNTPYLVTKNDEPIGYFTLASDKKEVSEAYAINKESYLDTVVAISNYLNDDFSIALPQHDIDLIREINKCAEYMSIQIPSNFNVVSFERVVDAYIKLKASYTCLAQGSVAISIKDYGKIKIFANENDCGCVKFDGECDFELSKPDATRFIFGMHPPVSVTQPNLFAKANFPLPLSWNTQNRV
;
A
#
# COMPACT_ATOMS: atom_id res chain seq x y z
N MET A 1 -0.50 -16.12 -31.37
CA MET A 1 -0.27 -15.51 -30.05
C MET A 1 -0.31 -14.00 -30.22
N GLU A 2 -1.19 -13.34 -29.50
CA GLU A 2 -1.37 -11.88 -29.53
C GLU A 2 -1.34 -11.32 -28.12
N ILE A 3 -0.71 -10.15 -27.93
CA ILE A 3 -0.70 -9.43 -26.66
C ILE A 3 -1.36 -8.09 -26.88
N LYS A 4 -2.42 -7.79 -26.13
CA LYS A 4 -3.16 -6.54 -26.24
C LYS A 4 -3.78 -6.12 -24.92
N ARG A 5 -4.11 -4.82 -24.78
CA ARG A 5 -4.95 -4.33 -23.70
C ARG A 5 -6.38 -4.86 -23.85
N LEU A 6 -6.99 -5.23 -22.73
CA LEU A 6 -8.37 -5.73 -22.74
C LEU A 6 -9.35 -4.58 -23.00
N LYS A 7 -10.53 -4.94 -23.49
CA LYS A 7 -11.69 -4.07 -23.69
C LYS A 7 -12.87 -4.62 -22.89
N LYS A 8 -13.94 -3.83 -22.78
CA LYS A 8 -15.14 -4.24 -22.03
C LYS A 8 -15.73 -5.60 -22.49
N GLU A 9 -15.55 -5.94 -23.77
CA GLU A 9 -16.00 -7.23 -24.32
C GLU A 9 -15.26 -8.44 -23.73
N ASN A 10 -14.04 -8.22 -23.21
CA ASN A 10 -13.24 -9.28 -22.57
C ASN A 10 -13.54 -9.47 -21.08
N TYR A 11 -14.51 -8.73 -20.52
CA TYR A 11 -14.78 -8.71 -19.09
C TYR A 11 -15.08 -10.10 -18.52
N ASP A 12 -16.05 -10.81 -19.11
CA ASP A 12 -16.48 -12.14 -18.63
C ASP A 12 -15.34 -13.17 -18.73
N GLU A 13 -14.53 -13.07 -19.77
CA GLU A 13 -13.36 -13.92 -19.96
C GLU A 13 -12.26 -13.63 -18.92
N LEU A 14 -12.02 -12.35 -18.61
CA LEU A 14 -11.12 -11.92 -17.54
C LEU A 14 -11.57 -12.46 -16.17
N ILE A 15 -12.82 -12.21 -15.79
CA ILE A 15 -13.34 -12.64 -14.48
C ILE A 15 -13.29 -14.18 -14.36
N SER A 16 -13.68 -14.89 -15.41
CA SER A 16 -13.61 -16.36 -15.45
C SER A 16 -12.18 -16.86 -15.24
N LEU A 17 -11.19 -16.23 -15.91
CA LEU A 17 -9.78 -16.61 -15.76
C LEU A 17 -9.26 -16.33 -14.34
N LEU A 18 -9.56 -15.15 -13.78
CA LEU A 18 -9.14 -14.78 -12.42
C LEU A 18 -9.77 -15.72 -11.38
N ASN A 19 -11.08 -15.93 -11.46
CA ASN A 19 -11.78 -16.83 -10.55
C ASN A 19 -11.22 -18.25 -10.61
N LEU A 20 -10.97 -18.80 -11.81
CA LEU A 20 -10.37 -20.12 -11.98
C LEU A 20 -8.99 -20.23 -11.32
N VAL A 21 -8.09 -19.30 -11.67
CA VAL A 21 -6.68 -19.36 -11.23
C VAL A 21 -6.56 -19.15 -9.72
N PHE A 22 -7.23 -18.13 -9.18
CA PHE A 22 -7.09 -17.78 -7.77
C PHE A 22 -7.90 -18.72 -6.86
N SER A 23 -9.03 -19.28 -7.32
CA SER A 23 -9.73 -20.32 -6.56
C SER A 23 -8.86 -21.57 -6.40
N LYS A 24 -8.19 -21.99 -7.48
CA LYS A 24 -7.24 -23.12 -7.42
C LYS A 24 -6.07 -22.86 -6.48
N LYS A 25 -5.48 -21.66 -6.58
CA LYS A 25 -4.33 -21.25 -5.76
C LYS A 25 -4.67 -21.14 -4.27
N ASN A 26 -5.81 -20.53 -3.93
CA ASN A 26 -6.22 -20.26 -2.56
C ASN A 26 -7.01 -21.42 -1.95
N LYS A 27 -7.35 -22.46 -2.72
CA LYS A 27 -8.17 -23.61 -2.31
C LYS A 27 -9.55 -23.20 -1.76
N CYS A 28 -10.12 -22.13 -2.27
CA CYS A 28 -11.45 -21.62 -1.93
C CYS A 28 -12.09 -20.99 -3.17
N ILE A 29 -13.39 -20.84 -3.17
CA ILE A 29 -14.11 -20.17 -4.26
C ILE A 29 -13.81 -18.66 -4.17
N MET A 30 -13.20 -18.12 -5.22
CA MET A 30 -12.94 -16.70 -5.37
C MET A 30 -13.99 -16.06 -6.29
N ASP A 31 -14.39 -14.84 -5.95
CA ASP A 31 -15.30 -14.02 -6.73
C ASP A 31 -14.67 -12.64 -6.88
N PHE A 32 -13.93 -12.45 -7.98
CA PHE A 32 -13.13 -11.24 -8.19
C PHE A 32 -13.96 -9.96 -8.35
N GLU A 33 -15.23 -10.07 -8.76
CA GLU A 33 -16.13 -8.91 -8.80
C GLU A 33 -16.40 -8.38 -7.38
N ARG A 34 -16.50 -9.29 -6.40
CA ARG A 34 -16.70 -8.95 -4.99
C ARG A 34 -15.39 -8.72 -4.22
N GLU A 35 -14.30 -9.43 -4.60
CA GLU A 35 -12.99 -9.25 -3.95
C GLU A 35 -12.34 -7.91 -4.31
N LEU A 36 -12.47 -7.48 -5.57
CA LEU A 36 -11.82 -6.28 -6.09
C LEU A 36 -12.80 -5.38 -6.88
N PRO A 37 -13.85 -4.86 -6.23
CA PRO A 37 -14.90 -4.08 -6.91
C PRO A 37 -14.38 -2.78 -7.52
N ASN A 38 -13.22 -2.28 -7.10
CA ASN A 38 -12.58 -1.09 -7.64
C ASN A 38 -11.64 -1.37 -8.85
N MET A 39 -11.35 -2.62 -9.15
CA MET A 39 -10.43 -3.02 -10.22
C MET A 39 -11.12 -3.69 -11.40
N CYS A 40 -12.19 -4.44 -11.13
CA CYS A 40 -12.89 -5.26 -12.10
C CYS A 40 -14.25 -4.61 -12.46
N LEU A 41 -14.21 -3.50 -13.18
CA LEU A 41 -15.42 -2.84 -13.71
C LEU A 41 -15.58 -3.11 -15.19
N ARG A 42 -16.86 -3.30 -15.64
CA ARG A 42 -17.22 -3.62 -17.02
C ARG A 42 -17.28 -2.36 -17.88
N ASP A 43 -16.15 -1.66 -17.98
CA ASP A 43 -15.97 -0.51 -18.88
C ASP A 43 -14.56 -0.52 -19.48
N ASP A 44 -14.38 0.23 -20.56
CA ASP A 44 -13.09 0.26 -21.26
C ASP A 44 -11.97 0.90 -20.45
N ALA A 45 -12.25 1.85 -19.56
CA ALA A 45 -11.23 2.54 -18.78
C ALA A 45 -10.59 1.59 -17.78
N HIS A 46 -11.38 0.73 -17.12
CA HIS A 46 -10.88 -0.29 -16.21
C HIS A 46 -10.27 -1.49 -16.93
N MET A 47 -10.93 -1.95 -18.01
CA MET A 47 -10.43 -3.10 -18.76
C MET A 47 -9.07 -2.83 -19.42
N ARG A 48 -8.82 -1.64 -19.92
CA ARG A 48 -7.52 -1.25 -20.52
C ARG A 48 -6.34 -1.25 -19.52
N LYS A 49 -6.60 -1.31 -18.24
CA LYS A 49 -5.55 -1.52 -17.21
C LYS A 49 -4.97 -2.93 -17.27
N HIS A 50 -5.66 -3.87 -17.90
CA HIS A 50 -5.22 -5.25 -18.05
C HIS A 50 -4.56 -5.48 -19.42
N ILE A 51 -3.49 -6.28 -19.41
CA ILE A 51 -2.78 -6.75 -20.58
C ILE A 51 -3.04 -8.25 -20.68
N GLY A 52 -3.67 -8.68 -21.76
CA GLY A 52 -4.00 -10.07 -22.01
C GLY A 52 -3.09 -10.70 -23.07
N LEU A 53 -2.76 -11.97 -22.89
CA LEU A 53 -2.15 -12.81 -23.89
C LEU A 53 -3.21 -13.79 -24.41
N PHE A 54 -3.41 -13.76 -25.74
CA PHE A 54 -4.42 -14.56 -26.43
C PHE A 54 -3.77 -15.63 -27.30
N ILE A 55 -4.37 -16.81 -27.30
CA ILE A 55 -4.03 -17.92 -28.21
C ILE A 55 -5.34 -18.42 -28.83
N ASN A 56 -5.42 -18.39 -30.16
CA ASN A 56 -6.65 -18.72 -30.91
C ASN A 56 -7.85 -17.98 -30.34
N ASP A 57 -7.72 -16.68 -30.16
CA ASP A 57 -8.73 -15.73 -29.62
C ASP A 57 -9.19 -15.98 -28.18
N LYS A 58 -8.59 -16.94 -27.47
CA LYS A 58 -8.85 -17.22 -26.06
C LYS A 58 -7.83 -16.50 -25.17
N LEU A 59 -8.31 -15.79 -24.13
CA LEU A 59 -7.47 -15.19 -23.10
C LEU A 59 -6.85 -16.28 -22.22
N VAL A 60 -5.52 -16.44 -22.27
CA VAL A 60 -4.83 -17.51 -21.54
C VAL A 60 -3.93 -16.99 -20.43
N SER A 61 -3.57 -15.73 -20.44
CA SER A 61 -2.81 -15.09 -19.36
C SER A 61 -3.12 -13.61 -19.30
N VAL A 62 -3.05 -13.03 -18.11
CA VAL A 62 -3.35 -11.62 -17.87
C VAL A 62 -2.44 -11.04 -16.79
N VAL A 63 -2.14 -9.75 -16.90
CA VAL A 63 -1.51 -8.91 -15.88
C VAL A 63 -2.18 -7.54 -15.91
N GLY A 64 -2.52 -7.00 -14.74
CA GLY A 64 -3.05 -5.65 -14.59
C GLY A 64 -1.98 -4.66 -14.15
N VAL A 65 -2.02 -3.41 -14.66
CA VAL A 65 -1.24 -2.25 -14.19
C VAL A 65 -2.23 -1.16 -13.81
N TYR A 66 -2.35 -0.86 -12.52
CA TYR A 66 -3.37 0.02 -11.98
C TYR A 66 -2.74 1.30 -11.43
N PRO A 67 -3.11 2.47 -11.98
CA PRO A 67 -2.70 3.76 -11.43
C PRO A 67 -3.23 3.93 -10.00
N LEU A 68 -2.37 4.36 -9.09
CA LEU A 68 -2.71 4.71 -7.71
C LEU A 68 -1.97 6.00 -7.33
N PRO A 69 -2.30 7.15 -7.96
CA PRO A 69 -1.64 8.40 -7.65
C PRO A 69 -1.74 8.66 -6.15
N THR A 70 -0.58 8.92 -5.53
CA THR A 70 -0.43 8.98 -4.08
C THR A 70 0.15 10.32 -3.68
N LYS A 71 -0.51 10.99 -2.73
CA LYS A 71 0.03 12.18 -2.09
C LYS A 71 0.97 11.75 -0.96
N VAL A 72 2.17 12.34 -0.92
CA VAL A 72 3.14 12.21 0.17
C VAL A 72 3.46 13.63 0.64
N LEU A 73 2.95 14.05 1.79
CA LEU A 73 2.86 15.44 2.22
C LEU A 73 2.10 16.26 1.17
N ASP A 74 2.76 17.23 0.56
CA ASP A 74 2.25 18.08 -0.52
C ASP A 74 2.65 17.61 -1.92
N LYS A 75 3.46 16.53 -2.03
CA LYS A 75 4.00 16.03 -3.28
C LYS A 75 3.18 14.86 -3.83
N GLU A 76 2.77 14.96 -5.07
CA GLU A 76 2.15 13.85 -5.78
C GLU A 76 3.22 12.91 -6.36
N ILE A 77 3.09 11.62 -6.08
CA ILE A 77 3.91 10.52 -6.59
C ILE A 77 3.04 9.66 -7.49
N ASN A 78 3.48 9.45 -8.73
CA ASN A 78 2.83 8.56 -9.68
C ASN A 78 3.06 7.11 -9.29
N PHE A 79 2.25 6.64 -8.35
CA PHE A 79 2.26 5.25 -7.90
C PHE A 79 1.43 4.37 -8.84
N CYS A 80 1.86 3.13 -9.06
CA CYS A 80 1.00 2.10 -9.62
C CYS A 80 1.15 0.78 -8.85
N THR A 81 0.21 -0.12 -9.07
CA THR A 81 0.35 -1.51 -8.61
C THR A 81 0.20 -2.46 -9.79
N VAL A 82 1.02 -3.51 -9.81
CA VAL A 82 0.84 -4.66 -10.69
C VAL A 82 0.07 -5.72 -9.92
N GLY A 83 -1.00 -6.20 -10.50
CA GLY A 83 -1.87 -7.21 -9.90
C GLY A 83 -2.54 -8.09 -10.93
N ASN A 84 -3.46 -8.95 -10.46
CA ASN A 84 -4.21 -9.87 -11.30
C ASN A 84 -3.32 -10.73 -12.22
N VAL A 85 -2.13 -11.10 -11.71
CA VAL A 85 -1.16 -11.93 -12.45
C VAL A 85 -1.68 -13.37 -12.50
N ALA A 86 -2.27 -13.75 -13.61
CA ALA A 86 -2.90 -15.06 -13.79
C ALA A 86 -2.52 -15.69 -15.13
N THR A 87 -2.33 -17.01 -15.11
CA THR A 87 -2.16 -17.83 -16.33
C THR A 87 -3.07 -19.06 -16.18
N HIS A 88 -3.86 -19.33 -17.20
CA HIS A 88 -4.75 -20.49 -17.22
C HIS A 88 -3.95 -21.80 -16.98
N PRO A 89 -4.42 -22.72 -16.14
CA PRO A 89 -3.69 -23.91 -15.74
C PRO A 89 -3.13 -24.75 -16.92
N ASP A 90 -3.91 -24.90 -18.01
CA ASP A 90 -3.49 -25.65 -19.18
C ASP A 90 -2.36 -24.99 -20.00
N TYR A 91 -2.03 -23.75 -19.66
CA TYR A 91 -1.01 -22.93 -20.34
C TYR A 91 0.15 -22.53 -19.41
N GLU A 92 0.18 -23.05 -18.18
CA GLU A 92 1.31 -22.86 -17.25
C GLU A 92 2.60 -23.48 -17.79
N GLY A 93 3.75 -23.01 -17.28
CA GLY A 93 5.08 -23.50 -17.67
C GLY A 93 5.59 -23.02 -19.04
N ARG A 94 4.79 -22.27 -19.80
CA ARG A 94 5.14 -21.78 -21.15
C ARG A 94 5.77 -20.38 -21.17
N GLY A 95 6.00 -19.78 -19.99
CA GLY A 95 6.65 -18.47 -19.88
C GLY A 95 5.72 -17.25 -20.10
N TYR A 96 4.42 -17.43 -20.28
CA TYR A 96 3.47 -16.34 -20.60
C TYR A 96 3.40 -15.26 -19.53
N MET A 97 3.43 -15.64 -18.24
CA MET A 97 3.54 -14.69 -17.14
C MET A 97 4.76 -13.78 -17.29
N ASN A 98 5.93 -14.33 -17.68
CA ASN A 98 7.16 -13.54 -17.85
C ASN A 98 7.03 -12.54 -18.98
N ILE A 99 6.43 -12.96 -20.10
CA ILE A 99 6.20 -12.10 -21.26
C ILE A 99 5.31 -10.91 -20.85
N LEU A 100 4.20 -11.19 -20.15
CA LEU A 100 3.27 -10.13 -19.70
C LEU A 100 3.87 -9.24 -18.61
N LEU A 101 4.65 -9.76 -17.67
CA LEU A 101 5.32 -8.95 -16.66
C LEU A 101 6.40 -8.03 -17.27
N ASN A 102 7.15 -8.49 -18.27
CA ASN A 102 8.06 -7.62 -19.00
C ASN A 102 7.30 -6.49 -19.69
N ARG A 103 6.18 -6.81 -20.39
CA ARG A 103 5.34 -5.78 -21.02
C ARG A 103 4.73 -4.81 -19.99
N ALA A 104 4.32 -5.30 -18.81
CA ALA A 104 3.86 -4.46 -17.72
C ALA A 104 4.97 -3.50 -17.25
N MET A 105 6.22 -3.94 -17.13
CA MET A 105 7.34 -3.07 -16.75
C MET A 105 7.70 -2.05 -17.85
N GLU A 106 7.51 -2.37 -19.12
CA GLU A 106 7.60 -1.38 -20.20
C GLU A 106 6.53 -0.29 -20.05
N ILE A 107 5.27 -0.68 -19.82
CA ILE A 107 4.16 0.25 -19.58
C ILE A 107 4.41 1.13 -18.36
N VAL A 108 4.94 0.58 -17.26
CA VAL A 108 5.32 1.35 -16.07
C VAL A 108 6.30 2.48 -16.42
N LYS A 109 7.24 2.23 -17.33
CA LYS A 109 8.18 3.26 -17.81
C LYS A 109 7.54 4.23 -18.82
N GLU A 110 6.79 3.70 -19.80
CA GLU A 110 6.11 4.49 -20.84
C GLU A 110 5.12 5.50 -20.23
N GLU A 111 4.35 5.08 -19.23
CA GLU A 111 3.37 5.90 -18.52
C GLU A 111 3.99 6.72 -17.37
N LYS A 112 5.33 6.69 -17.21
CA LYS A 112 6.13 7.51 -16.28
C LYS A 112 5.70 7.35 -14.82
N TYR A 113 5.43 6.13 -14.38
CA TYR A 113 5.26 5.87 -12.96
C TYR A 113 6.57 6.03 -12.21
N ASP A 114 6.49 6.58 -10.99
CA ASP A 114 7.65 6.81 -10.11
C ASP A 114 8.03 5.57 -9.31
N ILE A 115 7.03 4.81 -8.90
CA ILE A 115 7.17 3.58 -8.10
C ILE A 115 6.03 2.62 -8.41
N CYS A 116 6.35 1.33 -8.44
CA CYS A 116 5.39 0.27 -8.68
C CYS A 116 5.39 -0.73 -7.52
N ARG A 117 4.20 -1.11 -7.05
CA ARG A 117 4.00 -2.14 -6.04
C ARG A 117 3.54 -3.45 -6.67
N LEU A 118 3.90 -4.58 -6.04
CA LEU A 118 3.37 -5.89 -6.38
C LEU A 118 3.31 -6.78 -5.14
N GLY A 119 2.15 -7.38 -4.88
CA GLY A 119 1.99 -8.40 -3.85
C GLY A 119 2.51 -9.77 -4.30
N GLY A 120 2.95 -10.62 -3.35
CA GLY A 120 3.29 -12.01 -3.61
C GLY A 120 4.77 -12.35 -3.42
N ASP A 121 5.19 -13.49 -3.96
CA ASP A 121 6.49 -14.10 -3.72
C ASP A 121 7.66 -13.27 -4.26
N ARG A 122 8.54 -12.81 -3.34
CA ARG A 122 9.76 -12.06 -3.67
C ARG A 122 10.64 -12.77 -4.70
N ALA A 123 10.89 -14.07 -4.55
CA ALA A 123 11.80 -14.81 -5.43
C ALA A 123 11.31 -14.80 -6.89
N ARG A 124 9.98 -14.80 -7.08
CA ARG A 124 9.35 -14.74 -8.40
C ARG A 124 9.52 -13.37 -9.06
N TYR A 125 9.44 -12.29 -8.29
CA TYR A 125 9.34 -10.93 -8.83
C TYR A 125 10.64 -10.12 -8.78
N LEU A 126 11.65 -10.58 -8.02
CA LEU A 126 12.96 -9.94 -7.91
C LEU A 126 13.62 -9.66 -9.28
N ARG A 127 13.53 -10.60 -10.22
CA ARG A 127 14.09 -10.46 -11.58
C ARG A 127 13.43 -9.36 -12.42
N PHE A 128 12.25 -8.89 -12.05
CA PHE A 128 11.56 -7.75 -12.67
C PHE A 128 11.84 -6.44 -11.93
N GLY A 129 12.80 -6.43 -11.01
CA GLY A 129 13.21 -5.25 -10.26
C GLY A 129 12.43 -4.98 -8.96
N PHE A 130 11.55 -5.89 -8.54
CA PHE A 130 10.81 -5.75 -7.28
C PHE A 130 11.62 -6.28 -6.09
N GLU A 131 11.60 -5.57 -4.98
CA GLU A 131 12.24 -5.98 -3.73
C GLU A 131 11.29 -5.75 -2.55
N LEU A 132 11.34 -6.66 -1.57
CA LEU A 132 10.62 -6.49 -0.29
C LEU A 132 11.18 -5.31 0.49
N CYS A 133 10.36 -4.33 0.73
CA CYS A 133 10.72 -3.16 1.53
C CYS A 133 9.48 -2.44 2.07
N GLY A 134 9.73 -1.33 2.77
CA GLY A 134 8.69 -0.62 3.50
C GLY A 134 8.32 -1.35 4.80
N GLY A 135 7.36 -0.81 5.52
CA GLY A 135 6.89 -1.45 6.74
C GLY A 135 5.78 -0.68 7.44
N ASN A 136 4.85 -1.44 8.01
CA ASN A 136 3.84 -0.96 8.94
C ASN A 136 4.07 -1.59 10.29
N TYR A 137 3.71 -0.88 11.36
CA TYR A 137 3.61 -1.44 12.70
C TYR A 137 2.21 -2.02 12.88
N SER A 138 2.12 -3.33 13.09
CA SER A 138 0.86 -4.03 13.37
C SER A 138 0.75 -4.28 14.87
N TYR A 139 -0.31 -3.77 15.46
CA TYR A 139 -0.62 -3.86 16.88
C TYR A 139 -1.73 -4.87 17.11
N TYR A 140 -1.49 -5.79 18.06
CA TYR A 140 -2.51 -6.71 18.53
C TYR A 140 -3.15 -6.13 19.78
N ILE A 141 -4.46 -5.89 19.73
CA ILE A 141 -5.22 -5.20 20.76
C ILE A 141 -6.25 -6.13 21.35
N THR A 142 -6.35 -6.12 22.67
CA THR A 142 -7.33 -6.92 23.43
C THR A 142 -8.31 -6.00 24.15
N PRO A 143 -9.60 -6.38 24.29
CA PRO A 143 -10.58 -5.61 25.08
C PRO A 143 -10.14 -5.35 26.52
N LYS A 144 -9.43 -6.31 27.12
CA LYS A 144 -8.89 -6.18 28.46
C LYS A 144 -7.89 -5.03 28.57
N ASN A 145 -6.94 -4.94 27.64
CA ASN A 145 -5.92 -3.90 27.66
C ASN A 145 -6.51 -2.53 27.28
N THR A 146 -7.46 -2.49 26.35
CA THR A 146 -8.18 -1.27 25.99
C THR A 146 -8.92 -0.70 27.21
N LYS A 147 -9.66 -1.53 27.95
CA LYS A 147 -10.36 -1.13 29.19
C LYS A 147 -9.39 -0.60 30.25
N LYS A 148 -8.24 -1.24 30.42
CA LYS A 148 -7.27 -0.84 31.42
C LYS A 148 -6.57 0.48 31.10
N SER A 149 -6.29 0.74 29.83
CA SER A 149 -5.37 1.80 29.40
C SER A 149 -6.07 3.01 28.78
N LEU A 150 -7.25 2.86 28.16
CA LEU A 150 -7.95 3.90 27.43
C LEU A 150 -9.39 4.12 27.87
N LEU A 151 -10.10 3.08 28.35
CA LEU A 151 -11.50 3.24 28.76
C LEU A 151 -11.59 4.09 30.03
N GLY A 152 -12.46 5.09 30.00
CA GLY A 152 -12.58 6.11 31.04
C GLY A 152 -12.14 7.48 30.53
N ASP A 153 -11.10 7.52 29.69
CA ASP A 153 -10.65 8.74 29.01
C ASP A 153 -11.28 8.84 27.61
N TYR A 154 -11.52 7.69 26.95
CA TYR A 154 -11.98 7.60 25.56
C TYR A 154 -13.17 6.65 25.41
N GLY A 155 -13.86 6.74 24.26
CA GLY A 155 -14.92 5.83 23.84
C GLY A 155 -16.29 6.08 24.52
N GLN A 156 -16.43 7.12 25.32
CA GLN A 156 -17.73 7.48 25.93
C GLN A 156 -18.64 8.08 24.88
N ASN A 157 -19.94 7.71 24.94
CA ASN A 157 -20.97 8.16 24.00
C ASN A 157 -20.61 7.92 22.52
N THR A 158 -19.85 6.87 22.25
CA THR A 158 -19.54 6.46 20.87
C THR A 158 -20.53 5.43 20.37
N SER A 159 -20.83 5.48 19.06
CA SER A 159 -21.56 4.43 18.36
C SER A 159 -20.86 4.02 17.08
N VAL A 160 -21.14 2.80 16.61
CA VAL A 160 -20.56 2.20 15.39
C VAL A 160 -21.69 1.80 14.48
N THR A 161 -21.69 2.30 13.24
CA THR A 161 -22.72 2.05 12.25
C THR A 161 -22.07 1.65 10.92
N GLU A 162 -22.60 0.63 10.24
CA GLU A 162 -22.11 0.23 8.91
C GLU A 162 -22.38 1.34 7.89
N ILE A 163 -21.36 1.63 7.05
CA ILE A 163 -21.50 2.58 5.94
C ILE A 163 -22.04 1.84 4.73
N LEU A 164 -23.20 2.25 4.24
CA LEU A 164 -23.85 1.66 3.06
C LEU A 164 -23.45 2.41 1.76
N PRO A 165 -23.60 1.78 0.57
CA PRO A 165 -23.16 2.37 -0.70
C PRO A 165 -23.86 3.69 -1.08
N ASN A 166 -25.03 3.94 -0.54
CA ASN A 166 -25.82 5.16 -0.76
C ASN A 166 -25.76 6.17 0.37
N ASP A 167 -24.91 5.94 1.37
CA ASP A 167 -24.71 6.88 2.49
C ASP A 167 -23.66 7.93 2.10
N GLU A 168 -24.09 8.90 1.28
CA GLU A 168 -23.25 9.95 0.72
C GLU A 168 -22.53 10.78 1.79
N ASN A 169 -23.18 11.04 2.93
CA ASN A 169 -22.61 11.86 4.00
C ASN A 169 -21.45 11.11 4.71
N SER A 170 -21.66 9.87 5.10
CA SER A 170 -20.61 9.05 5.74
C SER A 170 -19.46 8.76 4.80
N LEU A 171 -19.73 8.56 3.51
CA LEU A 171 -18.68 8.35 2.49
C LEU A 171 -17.87 9.62 2.24
N ALA A 172 -18.53 10.79 2.16
CA ALA A 172 -17.84 12.08 2.02
C ALA A 172 -16.96 12.37 3.25
N PHE A 173 -17.48 12.16 4.45
CA PHE A 173 -16.73 12.28 5.70
C PHE A 173 -15.51 11.35 5.72
N ALA A 174 -15.68 10.06 5.45
CA ALA A 174 -14.60 9.08 5.44
C ALA A 174 -13.52 9.45 4.42
N ARG A 175 -13.91 9.92 3.23
CA ARG A 175 -12.99 10.38 2.18
C ARG A 175 -12.22 11.62 2.59
N GLU A 176 -12.86 12.60 3.21
CA GLU A 176 -12.19 13.81 3.71
C GLU A 176 -11.16 13.47 4.78
N VAL A 177 -11.54 12.70 5.80
CA VAL A 177 -10.65 12.27 6.88
C VAL A 177 -9.47 11.45 6.33
N TYR A 178 -9.71 10.57 5.36
CA TYR A 178 -8.64 9.81 4.71
C TYR A 178 -7.61 10.71 4.02
N HIS A 179 -8.06 11.74 3.30
CA HIS A 179 -7.16 12.64 2.57
C HIS A 179 -6.40 13.65 3.45
N GLN A 180 -6.74 13.79 4.73
CA GLN A 180 -5.97 14.60 5.68
C GLN A 180 -4.64 13.94 6.08
N ASN A 181 -4.45 12.64 5.78
CA ASN A 181 -3.23 11.93 6.14
C ASN A 181 -2.02 12.39 5.31
N LYS A 182 -0.83 12.32 5.94
CA LYS A 182 0.46 12.67 5.30
C LYS A 182 0.75 11.83 4.06
N VAL A 183 0.24 10.62 4.01
CA VAL A 183 0.33 9.72 2.84
C VAL A 183 -1.06 9.18 2.54
N SER A 184 -1.58 9.47 1.35
CA SER A 184 -2.89 8.98 0.92
C SER A 184 -2.94 8.71 -0.58
N VAL A 185 -3.54 7.59 -0.97
CA VAL A 185 -3.89 7.30 -2.37
C VAL A 185 -5.10 8.16 -2.73
N LEU A 186 -5.12 8.76 -3.92
CA LEU A 186 -6.24 9.60 -4.32
C LEU A 186 -7.50 8.74 -4.56
N ARG A 187 -8.54 9.00 -3.78
CA ARG A 187 -9.90 8.43 -3.90
C ARG A 187 -10.82 9.57 -4.30
N ASN A 188 -11.09 9.71 -5.61
CA ASN A 188 -11.63 10.94 -6.20
C ASN A 188 -13.09 11.21 -5.83
N ASP A 189 -13.88 10.18 -5.57
CA ASP A 189 -15.31 10.28 -5.28
C ASP A 189 -15.77 9.23 -4.25
N ASN A 190 -17.05 9.33 -3.83
CA ASN A 190 -17.64 8.47 -2.83
C ASN A 190 -17.78 7.01 -3.30
N ASP A 191 -18.01 6.81 -4.59
CA ASP A 191 -18.13 5.48 -5.18
C ASP A 191 -16.78 4.76 -5.18
N VAL A 192 -15.70 5.43 -5.57
CA VAL A 192 -14.33 4.92 -5.44
C VAL A 192 -13.99 4.65 -3.98
N MET A 193 -14.35 5.57 -3.06
CA MET A 193 -14.12 5.39 -1.63
C MET A 193 -14.79 4.12 -1.11
N TYR A 194 -16.08 3.93 -1.40
CA TYR A 194 -16.84 2.75 -0.99
C TYR A 194 -16.25 1.45 -1.56
N ARG A 195 -15.98 1.41 -2.88
CA ARG A 195 -15.39 0.23 -3.53
C ARG A 195 -14.01 -0.14 -2.96
N VAL A 196 -13.18 0.83 -2.62
CA VAL A 196 -11.90 0.56 -1.95
C VAL A 196 -12.13 0.01 -0.56
N MET A 197 -13.00 0.62 0.24
CA MET A 197 -13.30 0.16 1.61
C MET A 197 -13.90 -1.25 1.66
N THR A 198 -14.66 -1.65 0.64
CA THR A 198 -15.28 -2.98 0.57
C THR A 198 -14.45 -4.03 -0.17
N ALA A 199 -13.27 -3.67 -0.70
CA ALA A 199 -12.37 -4.63 -1.31
C ALA A 199 -11.97 -5.74 -0.32
N TRP A 200 -11.78 -6.95 -0.83
CA TRP A 200 -11.49 -8.16 -0.04
C TRP A 200 -12.60 -8.54 0.95
N LYS A 201 -13.86 -8.21 0.61
CA LYS A 201 -15.05 -8.45 1.45
C LYS A 201 -14.97 -7.77 2.81
N ASN A 202 -14.26 -6.66 2.91
CA ASN A 202 -14.21 -5.87 4.12
C ASN A 202 -15.52 -5.09 4.28
N THR A 203 -15.86 -4.77 5.52
CA THR A 203 -17.05 -3.97 5.85
C THR A 203 -16.61 -2.63 6.44
N PRO A 204 -17.05 -1.49 5.86
CA PRO A 204 -16.75 -0.17 6.38
C PRO A 204 -17.75 0.25 7.47
N TYR A 205 -17.24 0.93 8.50
CA TYR A 205 -18.03 1.45 9.62
C TYR A 205 -17.71 2.91 9.91
N LEU A 206 -18.73 3.69 10.19
CA LEU A 206 -18.64 5.03 10.76
C LEU A 206 -18.59 4.93 12.28
N VAL A 207 -17.79 5.78 12.91
CA VAL A 207 -17.79 5.99 14.35
C VAL A 207 -18.27 7.41 14.65
N THR A 208 -19.30 7.51 15.50
CA THR A 208 -19.79 8.80 15.99
C THR A 208 -19.55 8.94 17.48
N LYS A 209 -19.51 10.19 17.97
CA LYS A 209 -19.48 10.53 19.39
C LYS A 209 -20.48 11.67 19.63
N ASN A 210 -21.44 11.47 20.53
CA ASN A 210 -22.58 12.36 20.73
C ASN A 210 -23.31 12.67 19.40
N ASP A 211 -23.51 11.63 18.58
CA ASP A 211 -24.14 11.67 17.25
C ASP A 211 -23.36 12.37 16.13
N GLU A 212 -22.18 12.92 16.43
CA GLU A 212 -21.31 13.57 15.44
C GLU A 212 -20.24 12.60 14.92
N PRO A 213 -19.98 12.54 13.60
CA PRO A 213 -18.93 11.71 13.01
C PRO A 213 -17.54 12.10 13.49
N ILE A 214 -16.76 11.14 14.00
CA ILE A 214 -15.41 11.36 14.51
C ILE A 214 -14.34 10.55 13.78
N GLY A 215 -14.71 9.43 13.17
CA GLY A 215 -13.79 8.54 12.48
C GLY A 215 -14.51 7.43 11.72
N TYR A 216 -13.74 6.64 11.02
CA TYR A 216 -14.24 5.44 10.35
C TYR A 216 -13.20 4.33 10.40
N PHE A 217 -13.62 3.10 10.17
CA PHE A 217 -12.72 1.96 9.99
C PHE A 217 -13.29 0.94 8.99
N THR A 218 -12.41 0.10 8.45
CA THR A 218 -12.81 -1.07 7.68
C THR A 218 -12.37 -2.34 8.40
N LEU A 219 -13.29 -3.28 8.51
CA LEU A 219 -13.08 -4.55 9.20
C LEU A 219 -13.01 -5.69 8.20
N ALA A 220 -11.97 -6.51 8.29
CA ALA A 220 -11.83 -7.72 7.49
C ALA A 220 -12.97 -8.71 7.78
N SER A 221 -13.29 -9.56 6.80
CA SER A 221 -14.41 -10.52 6.89
C SER A 221 -14.29 -11.53 8.04
N ASP A 222 -13.07 -11.81 8.50
CA ASP A 222 -12.81 -12.67 9.68
C ASP A 222 -12.96 -11.93 11.01
N LYS A 223 -13.20 -10.62 10.97
CA LYS A 223 -13.32 -9.72 12.13
C LYS A 223 -12.09 -9.64 13.03
N LYS A 224 -10.91 -10.03 12.53
CA LYS A 224 -9.66 -10.04 13.29
C LYS A 224 -8.68 -8.92 12.87
N GLU A 225 -8.88 -8.35 11.71
CA GLU A 225 -8.03 -7.26 11.19
C GLU A 225 -8.88 -6.01 10.90
N VAL A 226 -8.47 -4.88 11.48
CA VAL A 226 -8.89 -3.55 11.07
C VAL A 226 -7.94 -3.12 9.95
N SER A 227 -8.41 -3.25 8.72
CA SER A 227 -7.59 -3.03 7.53
C SER A 227 -7.28 -1.54 7.28
N GLU A 228 -8.14 -0.66 7.79
CA GLU A 228 -8.01 0.79 7.70
C GLU A 228 -8.79 1.46 8.84
N ALA A 229 -8.20 2.44 9.50
CA ALA A 229 -8.91 3.27 10.47
C ALA A 229 -8.32 4.69 10.46
N TYR A 230 -9.19 5.70 10.39
CA TYR A 230 -8.83 7.11 10.41
C TYR A 230 -9.86 7.92 11.18
N ALA A 231 -9.44 9.05 11.74
CA ALA A 231 -10.29 9.94 12.52
C ALA A 231 -9.86 11.41 12.32
N ILE A 232 -10.73 12.33 12.68
CA ILE A 232 -10.54 13.79 12.49
C ILE A 232 -9.32 14.34 13.25
N ASN A 233 -8.92 13.69 14.34
CA ASN A 233 -7.75 14.04 15.15
C ASN A 233 -7.31 12.84 16.01
N LYS A 234 -6.25 13.01 16.79
CA LYS A 234 -5.68 11.94 17.62
C LYS A 234 -6.66 11.45 18.71
N GLU A 235 -7.33 12.35 19.38
CA GLU A 235 -8.31 12.03 20.44
C GLU A 235 -9.46 11.21 19.87
N SER A 236 -10.01 11.64 18.74
CA SER A 236 -11.05 10.91 18.00
C SER A 236 -10.57 9.55 17.47
N TYR A 237 -9.28 9.42 17.14
CA TYR A 237 -8.71 8.13 16.77
C TYR A 237 -8.71 7.16 17.96
N LEU A 238 -8.37 7.63 19.16
CA LEU A 238 -8.41 6.80 20.38
C LEU A 238 -9.86 6.46 20.77
N ASP A 239 -10.78 7.39 20.64
CA ASP A 239 -12.23 7.11 20.75
C ASP A 239 -12.66 6.02 19.76
N THR A 240 -12.18 6.09 18.51
CA THR A 240 -12.46 5.08 17.47
C THR A 240 -11.90 3.72 17.85
N VAL A 241 -10.67 3.62 18.35
CA VAL A 241 -10.05 2.35 18.80
C VAL A 241 -10.84 1.71 19.94
N VAL A 242 -11.29 2.53 20.92
CA VAL A 242 -12.13 2.03 22.01
C VAL A 242 -13.51 1.60 21.49
N ALA A 243 -14.10 2.35 20.56
CA ALA A 243 -15.38 1.99 19.95
C ALA A 243 -15.28 0.64 19.18
N ILE A 244 -14.19 0.44 18.42
CA ILE A 244 -13.90 -0.85 17.75
C ILE A 244 -13.81 -1.99 18.78
N SER A 245 -13.03 -1.78 19.85
CA SER A 245 -12.85 -2.77 20.91
C SER A 245 -14.17 -3.15 21.60
N ASN A 246 -15.03 -2.17 21.86
CA ASN A 246 -16.35 -2.40 22.45
C ASN A 246 -17.30 -3.08 21.45
N TYR A 247 -17.27 -2.70 20.18
CA TYR A 247 -18.10 -3.26 19.13
C TYR A 247 -17.78 -4.74 18.86
N LEU A 248 -16.49 -5.07 18.74
CA LEU A 248 -16.05 -6.43 18.49
C LEU A 248 -16.16 -7.33 19.74
N ASN A 249 -15.86 -6.77 20.91
CA ASN A 249 -15.70 -7.51 22.18
C ASN A 249 -14.79 -8.73 22.04
N ASP A 250 -13.81 -8.66 21.15
CA ASP A 250 -12.83 -9.70 20.80
C ASP A 250 -11.50 -9.02 20.43
N ASP A 251 -10.43 -9.81 20.36
CA ASP A 251 -9.11 -9.34 19.98
C ASP A 251 -9.05 -8.98 18.49
N PHE A 252 -8.31 -7.94 18.16
CA PHE A 252 -8.10 -7.51 16.79
C PHE A 252 -6.71 -6.95 16.56
N SER A 253 -6.29 -6.88 15.31
CA SER A 253 -5.07 -6.19 14.89
C SER A 253 -5.39 -4.92 14.12
N ILE A 254 -4.53 -3.90 14.29
CA ILE A 254 -4.58 -2.65 13.54
C ILE A 254 -3.17 -2.25 13.13
N ALA A 255 -3.00 -1.81 11.88
CA ALA A 255 -1.70 -1.40 11.36
C ALA A 255 -1.60 0.12 11.27
N LEU A 256 -0.47 0.66 11.75
CA LEU A 256 -0.13 2.08 11.65
C LEU A 256 1.11 2.27 10.78
N PRO A 257 1.16 3.31 9.94
CA PRO A 257 2.37 3.68 9.24
C PRO A 257 3.42 4.27 10.20
N GLN A 258 4.69 4.12 9.86
CA GLN A 258 5.80 4.54 10.72
C GLN A 258 5.83 6.04 11.06
N HIS A 259 5.20 6.88 10.25
CA HIS A 259 5.18 8.32 10.42
C HIS A 259 4.11 8.84 11.39
N ASP A 260 3.22 7.99 11.88
CA ASP A 260 2.15 8.37 12.84
C ASP A 260 2.62 8.19 14.29
N ILE A 261 3.75 8.83 14.62
CA ILE A 261 4.44 8.66 15.92
C ILE A 261 3.52 8.92 17.12
N ASP A 262 2.64 9.91 17.03
CA ASP A 262 1.75 10.26 18.14
C ASP A 262 0.69 9.17 18.37
N LEU A 263 0.11 8.61 17.31
CA LEU A 263 -0.80 7.47 17.42
C LEU A 263 -0.07 6.21 17.91
N ILE A 264 1.14 5.96 17.40
CA ILE A 264 1.98 4.84 17.81
C ILE A 264 2.23 4.88 19.32
N ARG A 265 2.57 6.04 19.90
CA ARG A 265 2.80 6.20 21.33
C ARG A 265 1.58 5.84 22.18
N GLU A 266 0.39 6.26 21.72
CA GLU A 266 -0.85 5.98 22.44
C GLU A 266 -1.27 4.51 22.32
N ILE A 267 -1.23 3.95 21.11
CA ILE A 267 -1.61 2.56 20.87
C ILE A 267 -0.69 1.57 21.59
N ASN A 268 0.59 1.89 21.74
CA ASN A 268 1.51 1.10 22.56
C ASN A 268 1.05 0.91 24.02
N LYS A 269 0.22 1.80 24.56
CA LYS A 269 -0.30 1.69 25.93
C LYS A 269 -1.33 0.57 26.09
N CYS A 270 -2.06 0.23 25.02
CA CYS A 270 -3.13 -0.78 25.03
C CYS A 270 -2.82 -2.04 24.20
N ALA A 271 -1.75 -2.03 23.42
CA ALA A 271 -1.37 -3.19 22.63
C ALA A 271 -0.80 -4.33 23.51
N GLU A 272 -1.17 -5.57 23.23
CA GLU A 272 -0.58 -6.76 23.83
C GLU A 272 0.85 -6.97 23.31
N TYR A 273 1.02 -6.85 21.99
CA TYR A 273 2.32 -6.88 21.31
C TYR A 273 2.25 -6.12 19.98
N MET A 274 3.42 -5.87 19.43
CA MET A 274 3.60 -5.22 18.13
C MET A 274 4.51 -6.06 17.25
N SER A 275 4.21 -6.10 15.95
CA SER A 275 5.05 -6.69 14.92
C SER A 275 5.29 -5.71 13.76
N ILE A 276 6.40 -5.87 13.05
CA ILE A 276 6.66 -5.13 11.82
C ILE A 276 6.23 -6.01 10.65
N GLN A 277 5.31 -5.50 9.85
CA GLN A 277 4.86 -6.16 8.63
C GLN A 277 5.47 -5.48 7.41
N ILE A 278 6.06 -6.27 6.52
CA ILE A 278 6.54 -5.81 5.20
C ILE A 278 5.44 -6.13 4.20
N PRO A 279 4.68 -5.12 3.75
CA PRO A 279 3.39 -5.36 3.11
C PRO A 279 3.52 -5.84 1.66
N SER A 280 4.65 -5.59 1.00
CA SER A 280 4.74 -5.81 -0.46
C SER A 280 6.17 -5.75 -0.98
N ASN A 281 6.29 -6.10 -2.28
CA ASN A 281 7.47 -5.83 -3.08
C ASN A 281 7.28 -4.49 -3.82
N PHE A 282 8.33 -3.71 -3.91
CA PHE A 282 8.32 -2.43 -4.62
C PHE A 282 9.44 -2.38 -5.65
N ASN A 283 9.16 -1.75 -6.79
CA ASN A 283 10.13 -1.39 -7.82
C ASN A 283 10.14 0.15 -7.92
N VAL A 284 11.20 0.76 -7.44
CA VAL A 284 11.41 2.22 -7.57
C VAL A 284 11.91 2.51 -8.98
N VAL A 285 11.15 3.29 -9.74
CA VAL A 285 11.45 3.67 -11.12
C VAL A 285 12.13 5.03 -11.16
N SER A 286 11.66 5.98 -10.35
CA SER A 286 12.24 7.32 -10.21
C SER A 286 12.78 7.51 -8.79
N PHE A 287 14.02 7.07 -8.54
CA PHE A 287 14.62 7.15 -7.21
C PHE A 287 14.70 8.59 -6.69
N GLU A 288 15.12 9.55 -7.51
CA GLU A 288 15.20 10.94 -7.10
C GLU A 288 13.87 11.45 -6.54
N ARG A 289 12.77 11.30 -7.28
CA ARG A 289 11.45 11.80 -6.87
C ARG A 289 10.90 11.09 -5.63
N VAL A 290 10.99 9.75 -5.62
CA VAL A 290 10.45 8.95 -4.52
C VAL A 290 11.25 9.16 -3.25
N VAL A 291 12.57 9.12 -3.32
CA VAL A 291 13.45 9.31 -2.15
C VAL A 291 13.33 10.72 -1.59
N ASP A 292 13.25 11.75 -2.45
CA ASP A 292 13.03 13.13 -2.03
C ASP A 292 11.73 13.30 -1.25
N ALA A 293 10.61 12.70 -1.71
CA ALA A 293 9.35 12.76 -1.00
C ALA A 293 9.42 12.06 0.37
N TYR A 294 10.02 10.88 0.42
CA TYR A 294 10.02 10.08 1.65
C TYR A 294 11.06 10.52 2.69
N ILE A 295 12.18 11.16 2.29
CA ILE A 295 13.08 11.76 3.28
C ILE A 295 12.46 13.02 3.91
N LYS A 296 11.72 13.81 3.12
CA LYS A 296 10.92 14.95 3.63
C LYS A 296 9.81 14.48 4.55
N LEU A 297 9.12 13.37 4.20
CA LEU A 297 8.16 12.74 5.10
C LEU A 297 8.85 12.34 6.42
N LYS A 298 10.04 11.75 6.38
CA LYS A 298 10.78 11.38 7.59
C LYS A 298 11.12 12.60 8.44
N ALA A 299 11.59 13.67 7.81
CA ALA A 299 11.88 14.95 8.48
C ALA A 299 10.66 15.58 9.16
N SER A 300 9.45 15.32 8.65
CA SER A 300 8.21 15.88 9.21
C SER A 300 7.81 15.32 10.58
N TYR A 301 8.47 14.25 11.05
CA TYR A 301 8.14 13.63 12.34
C TYR A 301 9.37 13.24 13.19
N THR A 302 10.59 13.36 12.66
CA THR A 302 11.83 13.12 13.41
C THR A 302 12.96 14.02 12.93
N CYS A 303 13.92 14.31 13.80
CA CYS A 303 15.16 14.99 13.42
C CYS A 303 16.03 14.04 12.59
N LEU A 304 16.49 14.49 11.43
CA LEU A 304 17.43 13.74 10.60
C LEU A 304 18.87 13.98 11.06
N ALA A 305 19.70 12.94 11.03
CA ALA A 305 21.15 13.10 11.15
C ALA A 305 21.67 13.85 9.94
N GLN A 306 22.52 14.87 10.17
CA GLN A 306 23.13 15.66 9.10
C GLN A 306 24.17 14.85 8.33
N GLY A 307 24.33 15.14 7.05
CA GLY A 307 25.27 14.49 6.14
C GLY A 307 24.65 14.09 4.81
N SER A 308 25.28 13.16 4.14
CA SER A 308 24.76 12.65 2.86
C SER A 308 25.29 11.25 2.57
N VAL A 309 24.63 10.58 1.62
CA VAL A 309 25.09 9.35 0.99
C VAL A 309 24.84 9.44 -0.52
N ALA A 310 25.86 9.09 -1.32
CA ALA A 310 25.78 9.04 -2.76
C ALA A 310 25.76 7.60 -3.25
N ILE A 311 24.84 7.27 -4.17
CA ILE A 311 24.61 5.91 -4.66
C ILE A 311 24.60 5.93 -6.18
N SER A 312 25.46 5.10 -6.79
CA SER A 312 25.38 4.72 -8.21
C SER A 312 24.42 3.54 -8.34
N ILE A 313 23.33 3.72 -9.07
CA ILE A 313 22.29 2.72 -9.25
C ILE A 313 22.36 2.19 -10.69
N LYS A 314 22.61 0.89 -10.86
CA LYS A 314 22.74 0.23 -12.16
C LYS A 314 21.49 0.48 -13.02
N ASP A 315 21.69 0.85 -14.29
CA ASP A 315 20.64 1.15 -15.27
C ASP A 315 19.68 2.29 -14.87
N TYR A 316 20.11 3.17 -13.92
CA TYR A 316 19.36 4.36 -13.52
C TYR A 316 20.23 5.63 -13.54
N GLY A 317 21.39 5.61 -12.90
CA GLY A 317 22.29 6.74 -12.73
C GLY A 317 22.64 6.95 -11.27
N LYS A 318 23.21 8.13 -10.97
CA LYS A 318 23.70 8.48 -9.63
C LYS A 318 22.74 9.42 -8.92
N ILE A 319 22.55 9.21 -7.62
CA ILE A 319 21.77 10.08 -6.75
C ILE A 319 22.59 10.42 -5.50
N LYS A 320 22.30 11.59 -4.91
CA LYS A 320 22.80 11.99 -3.59
C LYS A 320 21.60 12.29 -2.69
N ILE A 321 21.53 11.59 -1.56
CA ILE A 321 20.53 11.80 -0.51
C ILE A 321 21.21 12.58 0.60
N PHE A 322 20.60 13.66 1.09
CA PHE A 322 21.22 14.57 2.04
C PHE A 322 20.23 15.12 3.07
N ALA A 323 20.77 15.55 4.20
CA ALA A 323 20.08 16.40 5.15
C ALA A 323 21.13 17.36 5.79
N ASN A 324 20.74 18.62 5.95
CA ASN A 324 21.48 19.65 6.64
C ASN A 324 20.54 20.43 7.58
N GLU A 325 20.99 21.52 8.18
CA GLU A 325 20.19 22.29 9.14
C GLU A 325 18.90 22.87 8.55
N ASN A 326 18.89 23.18 7.25
CA ASN A 326 17.81 23.93 6.60
C ASN A 326 16.99 23.10 5.61
N ASP A 327 17.54 21.98 5.09
CA ASP A 327 16.90 21.22 4.01
C ASP A 327 17.32 19.74 4.03
N CYS A 328 16.47 18.91 3.44
CA CYS A 328 16.76 17.52 3.15
C CYS A 328 16.14 17.13 1.82
N GLY A 329 16.76 16.16 1.13
CA GLY A 329 16.27 15.77 -0.18
C GLY A 329 17.08 14.70 -0.87
N CYS A 330 16.73 14.49 -2.14
CA CYS A 330 17.46 13.63 -3.06
C CYS A 330 17.59 14.33 -4.41
N VAL A 331 18.81 14.35 -4.93
CA VAL A 331 19.14 14.99 -6.21
C VAL A 331 19.93 14.05 -7.11
N LYS A 332 19.89 14.31 -8.42
CA LYS A 332 20.85 13.70 -9.35
C LYS A 332 22.26 14.14 -8.99
N PHE A 333 23.23 13.26 -9.22
CA PHE A 333 24.60 13.48 -8.79
C PHE A 333 25.59 12.96 -9.83
N ASP A 334 26.72 13.62 -10.04
CA ASP A 334 27.73 13.25 -11.02
C ASP A 334 29.10 12.90 -10.39
N GLY A 335 29.24 13.07 -9.06
CA GLY A 335 30.49 12.84 -8.32
C GLY A 335 30.75 11.36 -8.00
N GLU A 336 31.73 11.14 -7.12
CA GLU A 336 32.02 9.82 -6.56
C GLU A 336 30.88 9.34 -5.65
N CYS A 337 30.58 8.05 -5.69
CA CYS A 337 29.53 7.44 -4.92
C CYS A 337 30.09 6.53 -3.82
N ASP A 338 29.40 6.53 -2.67
CA ASP A 338 29.72 5.65 -1.55
C ASP A 338 29.43 4.18 -1.88
N PHE A 339 28.43 3.93 -2.76
CA PHE A 339 27.99 2.58 -3.12
C PHE A 339 27.62 2.46 -4.61
N GLU A 340 27.87 1.28 -5.15
CA GLU A 340 27.31 0.83 -6.44
C GLU A 340 26.32 -0.31 -6.17
N LEU A 341 25.03 -0.10 -6.51
CA LEU A 341 23.96 -1.01 -6.18
C LEU A 341 23.10 -1.35 -7.41
N SER A 342 22.57 -2.58 -7.43
CA SER A 342 21.45 -2.90 -8.31
C SER A 342 20.20 -2.13 -7.90
N LYS A 343 19.19 -1.97 -8.77
CA LYS A 343 17.90 -1.33 -8.39
C LYS A 343 17.24 -1.99 -7.19
N PRO A 344 17.11 -3.34 -7.12
CA PRO A 344 16.56 -3.99 -5.93
C PRO A 344 17.38 -3.71 -4.66
N ASP A 345 18.73 -3.76 -4.75
CA ASP A 345 19.57 -3.47 -3.59
C ASP A 345 19.46 -2.01 -3.14
N ALA A 346 19.40 -1.05 -4.06
CA ALA A 346 19.17 0.36 -3.74
C ALA A 346 17.79 0.57 -3.09
N THR A 347 16.75 -0.09 -3.62
CA THR A 347 15.40 -0.06 -3.02
C THR A 347 15.43 -0.63 -1.60
N ARG A 348 16.10 -1.75 -1.39
CA ARG A 348 16.24 -2.37 -0.06
C ARG A 348 17.09 -1.55 0.89
N PHE A 349 18.16 -0.92 0.41
CA PHE A 349 19.03 -0.07 1.23
C PHE A 349 18.30 1.15 1.77
N ILE A 350 17.49 1.78 0.92
CA ILE A 350 16.80 3.03 1.27
C ILE A 350 15.50 2.78 2.06
N PHE A 351 14.73 1.74 1.70
CA PHE A 351 13.39 1.50 2.23
C PHE A 351 13.22 0.18 3.00
N GLY A 352 14.20 -0.72 2.96
CA GLY A 352 14.12 -2.02 3.61
C GLY A 352 14.50 -1.96 5.11
N MET A 353 13.93 -2.86 5.90
CA MET A 353 14.20 -2.96 7.35
C MET A 353 15.66 -3.30 7.67
N HIS A 354 16.39 -3.87 6.72
CA HIS A 354 17.83 -4.12 6.82
C HIS A 354 18.49 -3.88 5.45
N PRO A 355 19.74 -3.39 5.47
CA PRO A 355 20.48 -3.17 4.23
C PRO A 355 20.72 -4.50 3.48
N PRO A 356 20.94 -4.45 2.15
CA PRO A 356 21.36 -5.62 1.41
C PRO A 356 22.78 -6.05 1.81
N VAL A 357 23.13 -7.33 1.56
CA VAL A 357 24.44 -7.89 1.89
C VAL A 357 25.59 -7.13 1.22
N SER A 358 25.31 -6.52 0.06
CA SER A 358 26.26 -5.67 -0.68
C SER A 358 26.67 -4.38 0.05
N VAL A 359 25.89 -3.95 1.06
CA VAL A 359 26.19 -2.76 1.89
C VAL A 359 26.73 -3.21 3.23
N THR A 360 28.04 -3.34 3.36
CA THR A 360 28.69 -3.84 4.57
C THR A 360 28.95 -2.77 5.63
N GLN A 361 29.22 -1.53 5.20
CA GLN A 361 29.58 -0.41 6.10
C GLN A 361 28.88 0.88 5.65
N PRO A 362 27.58 1.03 5.89
CA PRO A 362 26.90 2.30 5.62
C PRO A 362 27.46 3.40 6.54
N ASN A 363 27.60 4.63 6.00
CA ASN A 363 28.02 5.78 6.78
C ASN A 363 26.98 6.16 7.87
N LEU A 364 27.35 7.06 8.78
CA LEU A 364 26.48 7.45 9.90
C LEU A 364 25.16 8.05 9.44
N PHE A 365 25.18 8.85 8.35
CA PHE A 365 23.98 9.43 7.77
C PHE A 365 22.96 8.33 7.36
N ALA A 366 23.43 7.35 6.60
CA ALA A 366 22.58 6.25 6.15
C ALA A 366 22.09 5.37 7.32
N LYS A 367 22.96 5.05 8.29
CA LYS A 367 22.59 4.26 9.48
C LYS A 367 21.50 4.93 10.31
N ALA A 368 21.55 6.25 10.47
CA ALA A 368 20.61 6.99 11.29
C ALA A 368 19.29 7.29 10.57
N ASN A 369 19.33 7.52 9.26
CA ASN A 369 18.19 8.00 8.50
C ASN A 369 17.43 6.89 7.73
N PHE A 370 18.03 5.74 7.48
CA PHE A 370 17.32 4.63 6.81
C PHE A 370 16.83 3.58 7.83
N PRO A 371 15.74 2.87 7.50
CA PRO A 371 14.93 3.00 6.30
C PRO A 371 14.09 4.28 6.27
N LEU A 372 13.79 4.77 5.05
CA LEU A 372 12.77 5.79 4.83
C LEU A 372 11.37 5.17 5.00
N PRO A 373 10.36 5.95 5.46
CA PRO A 373 9.08 5.44 5.95
C PRO A 373 8.09 5.07 4.84
N LEU A 374 8.51 4.23 3.90
CA LEU A 374 7.61 3.66 2.90
C LEU A 374 6.63 2.72 3.59
N SER A 375 5.35 3.06 3.55
CA SER A 375 4.26 2.28 4.10
C SER A 375 3.19 2.02 3.05
N TRP A 376 2.39 0.99 3.23
CA TRP A 376 1.28 0.67 2.34
C TRP A 376 0.08 0.23 3.15
N ASN A 377 -1.03 0.94 3.00
CA ASN A 377 -2.28 0.54 3.62
C ASN A 377 -2.81 -0.74 2.98
N THR A 378 -3.22 -1.70 3.80
CA THR A 378 -3.73 -2.99 3.33
C THR A 378 -4.97 -2.86 2.47
N GLN A 379 -5.79 -1.84 2.71
CA GLN A 379 -7.01 -1.57 1.95
C GLN A 379 -6.75 -1.18 0.48
N ASN A 380 -5.58 -0.64 0.15
CA ASN A 380 -5.18 -0.33 -1.22
C ASN A 380 -4.53 -1.53 -1.96
N ARG A 381 -4.72 -2.77 -1.48
CA ARG A 381 -4.24 -3.99 -2.18
C ARG A 381 -5.05 -4.25 -3.46
N VAL A 382 -4.36 -4.85 -4.43
CA VAL A 382 -4.91 -5.35 -5.70
C VAL A 382 -4.60 -6.84 -5.81
#